data_d62c7b7caaaf3084e624f8577e950a9a
#
_entry.id   d62c7b7caaaf3084e624f8577e950a9a
#
_cell.length_a   1.000
_cell.length_b   1.000
_cell.length_c   1.000
_cell.angle_alpha   90.00
_cell.angle_beta   90.00
_cell.angle_gamma   90.00
#
_symmetry.space_group_name_H-M   'P 1'
#
loop_
_entity.id
_entity.type
_entity.pdbx_description
1 polymer ?
#
loop_
_entity_poly.entity_id
_entity_poly.type
_entity_poly.pdbx_seq_one_letter_code
_entity_poly.pdbx_strand_id
1 'polypeptide(L)'
;MNVRKALERVLLQVQKPARYTGGELGSIVKDPAKVDVRFAFCFPDLYEVGMSHLGMKILYSLMNEREDIWCERVFAPGDDLERLMREHRIPLFGLESLDAVTDFDFIGFTLQIIPISTLDSPRLVIPCTKG
;
A
#
# COMPACT_ATOMS: atom_id res chain seq x y z
N MET A 1 9.43 2.88 -14.48
CA MET A 1 8.13 3.61 -14.51
C MET A 1 8.05 4.49 -13.28
N ASN A 2 7.67 5.73 -13.42
CA ASN A 2 7.38 6.59 -12.26
C ASN A 2 5.92 6.36 -11.84
N VAL A 3 5.72 5.59 -10.78
CA VAL A 3 4.39 5.21 -10.28
C VAL A 3 3.56 6.43 -9.91
N ARG A 4 4.17 7.44 -9.28
CA ARG A 4 3.49 8.70 -8.91
C ARG A 4 2.84 9.38 -10.12
N LYS A 5 3.59 9.57 -11.20
CA LYS A 5 3.07 10.20 -12.43
C LYS A 5 1.99 9.36 -13.12
N ALA A 6 2.13 8.04 -13.05
CA ALA A 6 1.11 7.14 -13.61
C ALA A 6 -0.18 7.20 -12.78
N LEU A 7 -0.07 7.21 -11.46
CA LEU A 7 -1.21 7.36 -10.55
C LEU A 7 -1.95 8.68 -10.73
N GLU A 8 -1.24 9.80 -10.82
CA GLU A 8 -1.86 11.13 -11.01
C GLU A 8 -2.82 11.16 -12.19
N ARG A 9 -2.51 10.41 -13.25
CA ARG A 9 -3.36 10.34 -14.45
C ARG A 9 -4.65 9.53 -14.24
N VAL A 10 -4.57 8.48 -13.44
CA VAL A 10 -5.71 7.57 -13.23
C VAL A 10 -6.57 7.95 -12.00
N LEU A 11 -5.99 8.64 -11.02
CA LEU A 11 -6.71 9.04 -9.80
C LEU A 11 -7.90 9.96 -10.06
N LEU A 12 -7.89 10.70 -11.17
CA LEU A 12 -9.03 11.54 -11.56
C LEU A 12 -10.25 10.72 -12.02
N GLN A 13 -10.06 9.42 -12.30
CA GLN A 13 -11.10 8.53 -12.79
C GLN A 13 -11.68 7.61 -11.71
N VAL A 14 -11.14 7.67 -10.49
CA VAL A 14 -11.59 6.84 -9.36
C VAL A 14 -12.56 7.61 -8.46
N GLN A 15 -13.44 6.89 -7.78
CA GLN A 15 -14.48 7.50 -6.93
C GLN A 15 -13.91 8.15 -5.66
N LYS A 16 -12.84 7.57 -5.08
CA LYS A 16 -12.26 8.02 -3.82
C LYS A 16 -10.74 8.15 -3.93
N PRO A 17 -10.23 9.16 -4.63
CA PRO A 17 -8.79 9.32 -4.84
C PRO A 17 -8.00 9.54 -3.54
N ALA A 18 -8.63 10.09 -2.50
CA ALA A 18 -7.98 10.32 -1.20
C ALA A 18 -7.46 9.04 -0.52
N ARG A 19 -7.98 7.87 -0.86
CA ARG A 19 -7.46 6.56 -0.39
C ARG A 19 -6.01 6.32 -0.79
N TYR A 20 -5.53 6.97 -1.84
CA TYR A 20 -4.29 6.63 -2.54
C TYR A 20 -3.28 7.78 -2.57
N THR A 21 -3.58 8.89 -1.94
CA THR A 21 -2.72 10.08 -1.95
C THR A 21 -1.78 10.18 -0.77
N GLY A 22 -2.06 9.44 0.32
CA GLY A 22 -1.30 9.56 1.57
C GLY A 22 -1.41 10.96 2.19
N GLY A 23 -0.46 11.31 3.04
CA GLY A 23 -0.35 12.66 3.61
C GLY A 23 -1.31 12.95 4.76
N GLU A 24 -1.98 11.93 5.30
CA GLU A 24 -2.84 12.08 6.46
C GLU A 24 -2.05 12.34 7.74
N LEU A 25 -2.72 12.90 8.74
CA LEU A 25 -2.12 13.13 10.05
C LEU A 25 -1.59 11.82 10.66
N GLY A 26 -0.33 11.81 11.04
CA GLY A 26 0.34 10.62 11.57
C GLY A 26 1.08 9.77 10.54
N SER A 27 1.01 10.12 9.26
CA SER A 27 1.89 9.53 8.24
C SER A 27 3.35 9.84 8.52
N ILE A 28 4.20 8.84 8.42
CA ILE A 28 5.64 8.98 8.63
C ILE A 28 6.35 8.86 7.29
N VAL A 29 6.94 9.97 6.85
CA VAL A 29 7.72 10.04 5.62
C VAL A 29 9.18 10.22 5.96
N LYS A 30 10.03 9.34 5.45
CA LYS A 30 11.49 9.38 5.61
C LYS A 30 12.18 9.55 4.27
N ASP A 31 13.47 9.85 4.33
CA ASP A 31 14.32 9.88 3.14
C ASP A 31 14.82 8.45 2.88
N PRO A 32 14.51 7.84 1.74
CA PRO A 32 14.95 6.48 1.42
C PRO A 32 16.47 6.33 1.40
N ALA A 33 17.21 7.42 1.16
CA ALA A 33 18.68 7.40 1.18
C ALA A 33 19.28 7.33 2.59
N LYS A 34 18.48 7.58 3.63
CA LYS A 34 18.94 7.64 5.03
C LYS A 34 18.51 6.44 5.85
N VAL A 35 17.75 5.53 5.29
CA VAL A 35 17.30 4.31 5.96
C VAL A 35 18.03 3.10 5.37
N ASP A 36 18.29 2.10 6.21
CA ASP A 36 18.95 0.87 5.79
C ASP A 36 17.93 -0.15 5.25
N VAL A 37 16.70 -0.11 5.76
CA VAL A 37 15.64 -1.05 5.42
C VAL A 37 14.33 -0.33 5.09
N ARG A 38 13.76 -0.68 3.95
CA ARG A 38 12.40 -0.30 3.57
C ARG A 38 11.46 -1.49 3.70
N PHE A 39 10.47 -1.34 4.53
CA PHE A 39 9.49 -2.38 4.82
C PHE A 39 8.11 -2.00 4.30
N ALA A 40 7.54 -2.81 3.41
CA ALA A 40 6.17 -2.66 2.96
C ALA A 40 5.25 -3.50 3.85
N PHE A 41 4.41 -2.84 4.64
CA PHE A 41 3.43 -3.50 5.49
C PHE A 41 2.08 -3.55 4.76
N CYS A 42 1.77 -4.72 4.23
CA CYS A 42 0.60 -4.93 3.39
C CYS A 42 -0.60 -5.40 4.22
N PHE A 43 -1.69 -4.68 4.08
CA PHE A 43 -3.00 -5.06 4.58
C PHE A 43 -3.88 -5.45 3.40
N PRO A 44 -4.33 -6.71 3.28
CA PRO A 44 -5.03 -7.21 2.09
C PRO A 44 -6.51 -6.81 2.03
N ASP A 45 -6.81 -5.57 2.33
CA ASP A 45 -8.13 -4.97 2.26
C ASP A 45 -8.04 -3.47 1.95
N LEU A 46 -9.18 -2.82 1.81
CA LEU A 46 -9.28 -1.41 1.49
C LEU A 46 -8.66 -0.53 2.59
N TYR A 47 -8.26 0.68 2.19
CA TYR A 47 -7.69 1.70 3.06
C TYR A 47 -8.50 1.93 4.34
N GLU A 48 -9.83 2.07 4.25
CA GLU A 48 -10.68 2.36 5.41
C GLU A 48 -10.68 1.21 6.43
N VAL A 49 -10.61 -0.02 5.94
CA VAL A 49 -10.55 -1.21 6.80
C VAL A 49 -9.19 -1.28 7.49
N GLY A 50 -8.10 -1.10 6.73
CA GLY A 50 -6.75 -1.12 7.26
C GLY A 50 -6.48 0.01 8.27
N MET A 51 -6.98 1.21 8.00
CA MET A 51 -6.83 2.36 8.90
C MET A 51 -7.60 2.21 10.21
N SER A 52 -8.59 1.33 10.26
CA SER A 52 -9.32 0.99 11.49
C SER A 52 -8.64 -0.14 12.30
N HIS A 53 -7.59 -0.76 11.77
CA HIS A 53 -6.91 -1.88 12.41
C HIS A 53 -5.83 -1.41 13.38
N LEU A 54 -6.10 -1.55 14.69
CA LEU A 54 -5.20 -1.08 15.74
C LEU A 54 -3.82 -1.76 15.70
N GLY A 55 -3.77 -3.07 15.47
CA GLY A 55 -2.52 -3.82 15.40
C GLY A 55 -1.59 -3.32 14.29
N MET A 56 -2.13 -2.96 13.14
CA MET A 56 -1.37 -2.36 12.05
C MET A 56 -0.77 -1.01 12.46
N LYS A 57 -1.56 -0.17 13.14
CA LYS A 57 -1.10 1.14 13.63
C LYS A 57 0.03 1.01 14.64
N ILE A 58 -0.07 0.06 15.57
CA ILE A 58 0.95 -0.21 16.58
C ILE A 58 2.25 -0.66 15.91
N LEU A 59 2.20 -1.64 15.03
CA LEU A 59 3.39 -2.15 14.33
C LEU A 59 4.02 -1.09 13.43
N TYR A 60 3.22 -0.31 12.72
CA TYR A 60 3.68 0.81 11.91
C TYR A 60 4.45 1.84 12.75
N SER A 61 3.91 2.22 13.91
CA SER A 61 4.59 3.13 14.84
C SER A 61 5.89 2.55 15.37
N LEU A 62 5.86 1.31 15.88
CA LEU A 62 7.04 0.65 16.47
C LEU A 62 8.18 0.52 15.45
N MET A 63 7.88 0.13 14.22
CA MET A 63 8.90 -0.01 13.19
C MET A 63 9.48 1.35 12.79
N ASN A 64 8.66 2.38 12.74
CA ASN A 64 9.09 3.73 12.37
C ASN A 64 9.76 4.52 13.50
N GLU A 65 9.70 4.06 14.75
CA GLU A 65 10.52 4.60 15.85
C GLU A 65 12.02 4.39 15.59
N ARG A 66 12.36 3.35 14.85
CA ARG A 66 13.75 3.12 14.44
C ARG A 66 14.13 4.07 13.30
N GLU A 67 15.30 4.69 13.42
CA GLU A 67 15.82 5.61 12.39
C GLU A 67 16.28 4.87 11.11
N ASP A 68 16.73 3.63 11.26
CA ASP A 68 17.26 2.79 10.19
C ASP A 68 16.18 2.07 9.36
N ILE A 69 14.92 2.08 9.82
CA ILE A 69 13.78 1.43 9.14
C ILE A 69 12.74 2.46 8.71
N TRP A 70 12.27 2.33 7.49
CA TRP A 70 11.07 3.01 7.04
C TRP A 70 9.98 1.99 6.69
N CYS A 71 8.95 1.94 7.51
CA CYS A 71 7.77 1.13 7.29
C CYS A 71 6.71 1.96 6.58
N GLU A 72 6.29 1.51 5.42
CA GLU A 72 5.21 2.12 4.65
C GLU A 72 4.01 1.17 4.58
N ARG A 73 2.82 1.75 4.50
CA ARG A 73 1.58 1.00 4.44
C ARG A 73 1.20 0.73 2.99
N VAL A 74 0.70 -0.46 2.73
CA VAL A 74 0.20 -0.88 1.43
C VAL A 74 -1.20 -1.46 1.61
N PHE A 75 -2.18 -0.89 0.95
CA PHE A 75 -3.56 -1.36 0.98
C PHE A 75 -3.98 -1.95 -0.36
N ALA A 76 -4.96 -2.84 -0.34
CA ALA A 76 -5.57 -3.31 -1.57
C ALA A 76 -6.32 -2.15 -2.25
N PRO A 77 -6.14 -1.95 -3.57
CA PRO A 77 -6.87 -0.94 -4.30
C PRO A 77 -8.36 -1.31 -4.39
N GLY A 78 -9.23 -0.30 -4.48
CA GLY A 78 -10.63 -0.51 -4.84
C GLY A 78 -10.75 -1.01 -6.29
N ASP A 79 -11.89 -1.59 -6.62
CA ASP A 79 -12.11 -2.25 -7.92
C ASP A 79 -11.89 -1.31 -9.12
N ASP A 80 -12.21 -0.02 -8.96
CA ASP A 80 -12.01 1.01 -9.98
C ASP A 80 -10.53 1.30 -10.22
N LEU A 81 -9.75 1.48 -9.15
CA LEU A 81 -8.31 1.69 -9.28
C LEU A 81 -7.59 0.40 -9.71
N GLU A 82 -7.99 -0.76 -9.20
CA GLU A 82 -7.39 -2.04 -9.60
C GLU A 82 -7.47 -2.25 -11.13
N ARG A 83 -8.64 -1.98 -11.71
CA ARG A 83 -8.83 -2.06 -13.16
C ARG A 83 -7.87 -1.13 -13.91
N LEU A 84 -7.78 0.13 -13.50
CA LEU A 84 -6.89 1.11 -14.12
C LEU A 84 -5.41 0.75 -13.94
N MET A 85 -5.03 0.23 -12.78
CA MET A 85 -3.68 -0.26 -12.54
C MET A 85 -3.31 -1.40 -13.49
N ARG A 86 -4.23 -2.34 -13.73
CA ARG A 86 -4.01 -3.42 -14.69
C ARG A 86 -3.90 -2.92 -16.12
N GLU A 87 -4.78 -2.02 -16.55
CA GLU A 87 -4.77 -1.41 -17.88
C GLU A 87 -3.47 -0.64 -18.15
N HIS A 88 -3.01 0.13 -17.18
CA HIS A 88 -1.82 0.99 -17.31
C HIS A 88 -0.54 0.34 -16.76
N ARG A 89 -0.59 -0.91 -16.33
CA ARG A 89 0.53 -1.67 -15.76
C ARG A 89 1.19 -0.95 -14.58
N ILE A 90 0.39 -0.34 -13.73
CA ILE A 90 0.85 0.32 -12.51
C ILE A 90 1.01 -0.76 -11.43
N PRO A 91 2.21 -0.93 -10.83
CA PRO A 91 2.42 -1.89 -9.75
C PRO A 91 1.77 -1.42 -8.45
N LEU A 92 1.60 -2.34 -7.52
CA LEU A 92 1.21 -2.02 -6.15
C LEU A 92 2.28 -1.11 -5.52
N PHE A 93 1.88 -0.18 -4.68
CA PHE A 93 2.73 0.90 -4.19
C PHE A 93 2.54 1.18 -2.69
N GLY A 94 3.59 1.72 -2.07
CA GLY A 94 3.55 2.24 -0.72
C GLY A 94 2.78 3.55 -0.64
N LEU A 95 1.97 3.74 0.39
CA LEU A 95 1.11 4.91 0.53
C LEU A 95 1.88 6.21 0.78
N GLU A 96 2.99 6.13 1.49
CA GLU A 96 3.80 7.28 1.87
C GLU A 96 4.67 7.81 0.73
N SER A 97 5.43 6.93 0.07
CA SER A 97 6.34 7.33 -1.02
C SER A 97 5.71 7.31 -2.39
N LEU A 98 4.68 6.49 -2.59
CA LEU A 98 4.12 6.09 -3.90
C LEU A 98 5.14 5.32 -4.76
N ASP A 99 6.14 4.73 -4.15
CA ASP A 99 7.08 3.84 -4.82
C ASP A 99 6.49 2.44 -4.99
N ALA A 100 6.92 1.74 -6.04
CA ALA A 100 6.48 0.37 -6.28
C ALA A 100 6.91 -0.55 -5.14
N VAL A 101 6.05 -1.51 -4.78
CA VAL A 101 6.35 -2.50 -3.74
C VAL A 101 7.62 -3.31 -4.05
N THR A 102 7.96 -3.44 -5.32
CA THR A 102 9.20 -4.09 -5.76
C THR A 102 10.48 -3.35 -5.37
N ASP A 103 10.38 -2.09 -4.97
CA ASP A 103 11.51 -1.27 -4.53
C ASP A 103 11.80 -1.39 -3.02
N PHE A 104 11.01 -2.18 -2.31
CA PHE A 104 11.17 -2.42 -0.88
C PHE A 104 12.05 -3.66 -0.63
N ASP A 105 12.72 -3.68 0.53
CA ASP A 105 13.59 -4.79 0.94
C ASP A 105 12.77 -5.96 1.50
N PHE A 106 11.71 -5.65 2.24
CA PHE A 106 10.81 -6.63 2.86
C PHE A 106 9.35 -6.30 2.60
N ILE A 107 8.55 -7.35 2.46
CA ILE A 107 7.10 -7.26 2.33
C ILE A 107 6.48 -8.15 3.40
N GLY A 108 5.73 -7.56 4.32
CA GLY A 108 5.00 -8.26 5.36
C GLY A 108 3.50 -8.14 5.15
N PHE A 109 2.78 -9.24 5.38
CA PHE A 109 1.32 -9.27 5.30
C PHE A 109 0.71 -9.50 6.67
N THR A 110 -0.35 -8.76 7.00
CA THR A 110 -1.25 -9.15 8.07
C THR A 110 -2.31 -10.10 7.50
N LEU A 111 -2.37 -11.29 8.06
CA LEU A 111 -3.43 -12.25 7.72
C LEU A 111 -4.50 -12.18 8.80
N GLN A 112 -5.66 -11.63 8.46
CA GLN A 112 -6.85 -11.75 9.28
C GLN A 112 -7.61 -13.03 8.90
N ILE A 113 -8.34 -13.60 9.87
CA ILE A 113 -9.32 -14.64 9.57
C ILE A 113 -10.44 -13.97 8.78
N ILE A 114 -10.42 -14.16 7.46
CA ILE A 114 -11.48 -13.70 6.58
C ILE A 114 -12.59 -14.75 6.63
N PRO A 115 -13.86 -14.39 6.92
CA PRO A 115 -14.97 -15.32 6.83
C PRO A 115 -15.03 -15.94 5.42
N ILE A 116 -15.32 -17.24 5.34
CA ILE A 116 -15.38 -18.00 4.08
C ILE A 116 -16.28 -17.33 3.03
N SER A 117 -17.30 -16.58 3.45
CA SER A 117 -18.17 -15.79 2.57
C SER A 117 -17.46 -14.66 1.78
N THR A 118 -16.26 -14.28 2.16
CA THR A 118 -15.47 -13.25 1.46
C THR A 118 -14.37 -13.85 0.57
N LEU A 119 -14.13 -15.16 0.63
CA LEU A 119 -13.13 -15.86 -0.18
C LEU A 119 -13.50 -15.92 -1.69
N ASP A 120 -14.73 -15.71 -2.04
CA ASP A 120 -15.20 -15.65 -3.44
C ASP A 120 -14.88 -14.30 -4.12
N SER A 121 -14.27 -13.37 -3.39
CA SER A 121 -13.84 -12.10 -3.96
C SER A 121 -12.47 -12.27 -4.65
N PRO A 122 -12.32 -11.89 -5.92
CA PRO A 122 -11.05 -11.98 -6.66
C PRO A 122 -9.94 -11.06 -6.10
N ARG A 123 -10.17 -10.45 -4.95
CA ARG A 123 -9.27 -9.48 -4.30
C ARG A 123 -7.99 -10.09 -3.72
N LEU A 124 -7.93 -11.43 -3.60
CA LEU A 124 -6.77 -12.10 -2.99
C LEU A 124 -5.62 -12.36 -3.99
N VAL A 125 -5.82 -12.07 -5.25
CA VAL A 125 -4.75 -12.21 -6.26
C VAL A 125 -4.06 -10.86 -6.42
N ILE A 126 -3.08 -10.60 -5.58
CA ILE A 126 -2.12 -9.52 -5.81
C ILE A 126 -1.26 -9.93 -7.00
N PRO A 127 -1.39 -9.30 -8.16
CA PRO A 127 -0.50 -9.61 -9.26
C PRO A 127 0.89 -9.05 -8.93
N CYS A 128 1.77 -9.91 -8.43
CA CYS A 128 3.20 -9.68 -8.54
C CYS A 128 3.56 -9.84 -10.02
N THR A 129 3.31 -8.84 -10.81
CA THR A 129 3.86 -8.78 -12.15
C THR A 129 5.33 -8.39 -12.01
N LYS A 130 6.21 -9.38 -12.03
CA LYS A 130 7.58 -9.14 -12.47
C LYS A 130 7.48 -8.62 -13.90
N GLY A 131 7.73 -7.34 -14.03
CA GLY A 131 7.92 -6.73 -15.34
C GLY A 131 9.17 -7.24 -16.01
#